data_3c9ffe568a0795de8fe110e28619cbda
#
_entry.id   3c9ffe568a0795de8fe110e28619cbda
#
_cell.length_a   1.000
_cell.length_b   1.000
_cell.length_c   1.000
_cell.angle_alpha   90.00
_cell.angle_beta   90.00
_cell.angle_gamma   90.00
#
_symmetry.space_group_name_H-M   'P 1'
#
loop_
_entity.id
_entity.type
_entity.pdbx_description
1 polymer ?
#
loop_
_entity_poly.entity_id
_entity_poly.type
_entity_poly.pdbx_seq_one_letter_code
_entity_poly.pdbx_strand_id
1 'polypeptide(L)'
;MKWLVKEEPANYPFTQFVKDGRTIWSGVKNPVAQKNLRAMTPGDQVFYYHTGGEKAVVGVARVATSPQPDPADASGKLYVVELVPGAALKQPVTLAEVKAVKDFADFALVRLPRLSVMPVSEAQWTWIAKRGGL
;
A
#
# COMPACT_ATOMS: atom_id res chain seq x y z
N MET A 1 -4.50 11.21 5.38
CA MET A 1 -4.18 9.90 5.98
C MET A 1 -3.09 9.19 5.20
N LYS A 2 -2.56 8.16 5.79
CA LYS A 2 -1.49 7.36 5.20
C LYS A 2 -1.86 5.90 5.19
N TRP A 3 -1.46 5.21 4.11
CA TRP A 3 -1.88 3.84 3.82
C TRP A 3 -0.69 3.01 3.37
N LEU A 4 -0.87 1.69 3.33
CA LEU A 4 0.06 0.75 2.71
C LEU A 4 -0.75 -0.22 1.87
N VAL A 5 -0.29 -0.44 0.64
CA VAL A 5 -0.87 -1.44 -0.26
C VAL A 5 0.19 -2.49 -0.60
N LYS A 6 -0.26 -3.72 -0.76
CA LYS A 6 0.61 -4.85 -1.07
C LYS A 6 0.35 -5.35 -2.47
N GLU A 7 1.43 -5.70 -3.17
CA GLU A 7 1.35 -6.34 -4.48
C GLU A 7 2.46 -7.35 -4.64
N GLU A 8 2.19 -8.40 -5.37
CA GLU A 8 3.20 -9.39 -5.76
C GLU A 8 4.08 -8.79 -6.84
N PRO A 9 5.42 -8.71 -6.67
CA PRO A 9 6.28 -8.13 -7.69
C PRO A 9 6.26 -8.87 -9.02
N ALA A 10 5.92 -10.17 -9.00
CA ALA A 10 5.76 -10.93 -10.24
C ALA A 10 4.55 -10.45 -11.05
N ASN A 11 3.54 -9.86 -10.40
CA ASN A 11 2.35 -9.33 -11.06
C ASN A 11 2.51 -7.86 -11.44
N TYR A 12 2.96 -7.04 -10.49
CA TYR A 12 3.06 -5.60 -10.73
C TYR A 12 4.11 -4.97 -9.82
N PRO A 13 5.39 -4.98 -10.25
CA PRO A 13 6.46 -4.40 -9.44
C PRO A 13 6.40 -2.87 -9.46
N PHE A 14 6.96 -2.26 -8.44
CA PHE A 14 7.00 -0.80 -8.32
C PHE A 14 7.66 -0.14 -9.54
N THR A 15 8.68 -0.77 -10.12
CA THR A 15 9.35 -0.26 -11.32
C THR A 15 8.39 -0.15 -12.50
N GLN A 16 7.48 -1.12 -12.67
CA GLN A 16 6.47 -1.07 -13.72
C GLN A 16 5.45 0.04 -13.43
N PHE A 17 5.06 0.20 -12.18
CA PHE A 17 4.16 1.26 -11.76
C PHE A 17 4.75 2.64 -12.09
N VAL A 18 6.04 2.84 -11.82
CA VAL A 18 6.74 4.09 -12.17
C VAL A 18 6.72 4.33 -13.67
N LYS A 19 6.95 3.30 -14.49
CA LYS A 19 6.89 3.42 -15.95
C LYS A 19 5.49 3.78 -16.44
N ASP A 20 4.47 3.18 -15.84
CA ASP A 20 3.07 3.44 -16.24
C ASP A 20 2.62 4.84 -15.82
N GLY A 21 3.21 5.43 -14.80
CA GLY A 21 2.89 6.77 -14.34
C GLY A 21 1.58 6.88 -13.56
N ARG A 22 0.70 5.90 -13.67
CA ARG A 22 -0.56 5.78 -12.92
C ARG A 22 -1.09 4.36 -13.05
N THR A 23 -1.90 3.98 -12.11
CA THR A 23 -2.59 2.68 -12.19
C THR A 23 -3.91 2.71 -11.43
N ILE A 24 -4.85 1.90 -11.87
CA ILE A 24 -6.10 1.65 -11.14
C ILE A 24 -5.84 0.50 -10.18
N TRP A 25 -5.97 0.77 -8.89
CA TRP A 25 -5.78 -0.26 -7.87
C TRP A 25 -7.07 -1.05 -7.72
N SER A 26 -7.08 -2.25 -8.29
CA SER A 26 -8.25 -3.12 -8.39
C SER A 26 -7.95 -4.51 -7.84
N GLY A 27 -8.94 -5.41 -7.89
CA GLY A 27 -8.75 -6.79 -7.45
C GLY A 27 -8.71 -6.98 -5.94
N VAL A 28 -9.05 -5.95 -5.18
CA VAL A 28 -9.08 -6.01 -3.71
C VAL A 28 -10.43 -6.57 -3.29
N LYS A 29 -10.46 -7.83 -2.83
CA LYS A 29 -11.72 -8.52 -2.52
C LYS A 29 -11.99 -8.69 -1.02
N ASN A 30 -10.95 -8.68 -0.19
CA ASN A 30 -11.11 -8.80 1.26
C ASN A 30 -11.96 -7.64 1.79
N PRO A 31 -13.01 -7.90 2.61
CA PRO A 31 -13.91 -6.84 3.09
C PRO A 31 -13.21 -5.75 3.89
N VAL A 32 -12.24 -6.11 4.72
CA VAL A 32 -11.49 -5.12 5.51
C VAL A 32 -10.60 -4.27 4.61
N ALA A 33 -9.91 -4.89 3.65
CA ALA A 33 -9.10 -4.18 2.67
C ALA A 33 -9.96 -3.23 1.83
N GLN A 34 -11.15 -3.65 1.42
CA GLN A 34 -12.11 -2.82 0.70
C GLN A 34 -12.59 -1.63 1.54
N LYS A 35 -12.86 -1.86 2.81
CA LYS A 35 -13.24 -0.78 3.73
C LYS A 35 -12.12 0.26 3.81
N ASN A 36 -10.87 -0.17 3.92
CA ASN A 36 -9.72 0.72 3.96
C ASN A 36 -9.55 1.48 2.64
N LEU A 37 -9.66 0.78 1.52
CA LEU A 37 -9.55 1.40 0.19
C LEU A 37 -10.63 2.48 0.01
N ARG A 38 -11.86 2.21 0.41
CA ARG A 38 -12.95 3.18 0.30
C ARG A 38 -12.78 4.40 1.22
N ALA A 39 -11.94 4.30 2.23
CA ALA A 39 -11.64 5.43 3.13
C ALA A 39 -10.52 6.33 2.61
N MET A 40 -9.85 5.95 1.54
CA MET A 40 -8.80 6.78 0.94
C MET A 40 -9.37 8.05 0.32
N THR A 41 -8.60 9.14 0.40
CA THR A 41 -8.96 10.42 -0.23
C THR A 41 -7.81 10.89 -1.12
N PRO A 42 -8.12 11.68 -2.18
CA PRO A 42 -7.06 12.23 -3.03
C PRO A 42 -6.02 13.00 -2.22
N GLY A 43 -4.76 12.79 -2.52
CA GLY A 43 -3.64 13.37 -1.81
C GLY A 43 -3.08 12.52 -0.68
N ASP A 44 -3.79 11.48 -0.25
CA ASP A 44 -3.27 10.55 0.75
C ASP A 44 -2.00 9.88 0.25
N GLN A 45 -1.04 9.68 1.16
CA GLN A 45 0.21 8.99 0.85
C GLN A 45 0.08 7.50 1.09
N VAL A 46 0.75 6.71 0.26
CA VAL A 46 0.63 5.24 0.26
C VAL A 46 2.03 4.63 0.16
N PHE A 47 2.36 3.71 1.06
CA PHE A 47 3.53 2.87 0.87
C PHE A 47 3.19 1.71 -0.07
N TYR A 48 4.10 1.42 -0.98
CA TYR A 48 4.02 0.29 -1.90
C TYR A 48 4.88 -0.85 -1.36
N TYR A 49 4.25 -1.99 -1.11
CA TYR A 49 4.90 -3.14 -0.48
C TYR A 49 4.92 -4.32 -1.44
N HIS A 50 6.09 -4.93 -1.61
CA HIS A 50 6.24 -6.17 -2.37
C HIS A 50 6.05 -7.37 -1.46
N THR A 51 5.13 -8.26 -1.83
CA THR A 51 4.92 -9.55 -1.16
C THR A 51 5.88 -10.61 -1.70
N GLY A 52 5.61 -11.88 -1.42
CA GLY A 52 6.44 -12.98 -1.90
C GLY A 52 7.73 -13.10 -1.10
N GLY A 53 8.83 -13.34 -1.77
CA GLY A 53 10.12 -13.53 -1.12
C GLY A 53 10.74 -12.25 -0.60
N GLU A 54 10.39 -11.09 -1.17
CA GLU A 54 10.99 -9.82 -0.80
C GLU A 54 10.46 -9.28 0.53
N LYS A 55 9.15 -9.25 0.73
CA LYS A 55 8.48 -8.79 1.94
C LYS A 55 9.02 -7.45 2.44
N ALA A 56 8.90 -6.42 1.63
CA ALA A 56 9.47 -5.11 1.94
C ALA A 56 8.68 -3.97 1.34
N VAL A 57 8.71 -2.81 2.04
CA VAL A 57 8.25 -1.54 1.48
C VAL A 57 9.33 -1.05 0.53
N VAL A 58 8.95 -0.74 -0.71
CA VAL A 58 9.91 -0.40 -1.77
C VAL A 58 9.71 1.00 -2.36
N GLY A 59 8.56 1.61 -2.14
CA GLY A 59 8.29 2.92 -2.71
C GLY A 59 7.10 3.61 -2.07
N VAL A 60 6.82 4.81 -2.57
CA VAL A 60 5.72 5.65 -2.12
C VAL A 60 4.84 5.96 -3.31
N ALA A 61 3.55 6.01 -3.08
CA ALA A 61 2.54 6.42 -4.04
C ALA A 61 1.63 7.47 -3.42
N ARG A 62 0.72 8.01 -4.22
CA ARG A 62 -0.28 8.97 -3.76
C ARG A 62 -1.62 8.60 -4.38
N VAL A 63 -2.67 8.77 -3.61
CA VAL A 63 -4.04 8.59 -4.10
C VAL A 63 -4.39 9.77 -5.01
N ALA A 64 -4.77 9.45 -6.25
CA ALA A 64 -5.06 10.47 -7.26
C ALA A 64 -6.56 10.78 -7.37
N THR A 65 -7.42 9.79 -7.12
CA THR A 65 -8.88 9.96 -7.25
C THR A 65 -9.60 9.45 -6.02
N SER A 66 -10.82 9.92 -5.81
CA SER A 66 -11.71 9.34 -4.83
C SER A 66 -12.06 7.90 -5.22
N PRO A 67 -12.36 7.01 -4.25
CA PRO A 67 -12.78 5.66 -4.55
C PRO A 67 -14.05 5.66 -5.41
N GLN A 68 -14.08 4.76 -6.39
CA GLN A 68 -15.22 4.62 -7.29
C GLN A 68 -15.56 3.14 -7.45
N PRO A 69 -16.83 2.82 -7.77
CA PRO A 69 -17.20 1.44 -8.07
C PRO A 69 -16.34 0.90 -9.21
N ASP A 70 -15.91 -0.34 -9.08
CA ASP A 70 -15.14 -1.02 -10.12
C ASP A 70 -16.08 -1.37 -11.27
N PRO A 71 -15.88 -0.82 -12.48
CA PRO A 71 -16.76 -1.12 -13.61
C PRO A 71 -16.68 -2.59 -14.04
N ALA A 72 -15.62 -3.30 -13.69
CA ALA A 72 -15.49 -4.72 -13.99
C ALA A 72 -16.22 -5.61 -12.98
N ASP A 73 -16.69 -5.07 -11.86
CA ASP A 73 -17.41 -5.82 -10.84
C ASP A 73 -18.91 -5.68 -11.05
N ALA A 74 -19.54 -6.75 -11.56
CA ALA A 74 -20.98 -6.77 -11.82
C ALA A 74 -21.83 -6.63 -10.54
N SER A 75 -21.29 -7.00 -9.37
CA SER A 75 -22.02 -6.90 -8.11
C SER A 75 -22.15 -5.45 -7.62
N GLY A 76 -21.30 -4.54 -8.08
CA GLY A 76 -21.26 -3.14 -7.63
C GLY A 76 -20.72 -2.94 -6.23
N LYS A 77 -20.16 -3.98 -5.62
CA LYS A 77 -19.68 -3.93 -4.23
C LYS A 77 -18.21 -3.54 -4.10
N LEU A 78 -17.42 -3.79 -5.14
CA LEU A 78 -15.99 -3.52 -5.12
C LEU A 78 -15.70 -2.10 -5.62
N TYR A 79 -14.76 -1.46 -4.94
CA TYR A 79 -14.29 -0.12 -5.29
C TYR A 79 -12.83 -0.16 -5.70
N VAL A 80 -12.43 0.83 -6.49
CA VAL A 80 -11.06 1.03 -6.95
C VAL A 80 -10.65 2.47 -6.69
N VAL A 81 -9.35 2.69 -6.61
CA VAL A 81 -8.76 4.04 -6.57
C VAL A 81 -7.66 4.11 -7.61
N GLU A 82 -7.38 5.31 -8.10
CA GLU A 82 -6.24 5.55 -8.95
C GLU A 82 -5.05 5.99 -8.09
N LEU A 83 -3.90 5.36 -8.30
CA LEU A 83 -2.66 5.71 -7.64
C LEU A 83 -1.65 6.24 -8.65
N VAL A 84 -0.84 7.20 -8.23
CA VAL A 84 0.30 7.70 -8.99
C VAL A 84 1.58 7.42 -8.20
N PRO A 85 2.69 7.05 -8.87
CA PRO A 85 3.92 6.74 -8.18
C PRO A 85 4.60 8.00 -7.64
N GLY A 86 5.21 7.84 -6.47
CA GLY A 86 6.14 8.81 -5.90
C GLY A 86 7.56 8.26 -5.95
N ALA A 87 8.35 8.57 -4.94
CA ALA A 87 9.75 8.16 -4.88
C ALA A 87 9.89 6.68 -4.51
N ALA A 88 10.88 6.01 -5.11
CA ALA A 88 11.34 4.73 -4.60
C ALA A 88 12.12 4.97 -3.29
N LEU A 89 12.04 4.02 -2.36
CA LEU A 89 12.91 4.06 -1.19
C LEU A 89 14.36 3.82 -1.63
N LYS A 90 15.30 4.52 -0.99
CA LYS A 90 16.72 4.31 -1.27
C LYS A 90 17.15 2.90 -0.89
N GLN A 91 16.54 2.34 0.16
CA GLN A 91 16.68 0.94 0.51
C GLN A 91 15.32 0.40 0.94
N PRO A 92 14.96 -0.83 0.53
CA PRO A 92 13.72 -1.44 0.98
C PRO A 92 13.70 -1.58 2.50
N VAL A 93 12.52 -1.38 3.10
CA VAL A 93 12.30 -1.63 4.53
C VAL A 93 11.57 -2.94 4.67
N THR A 94 12.23 -3.94 5.22
CA THR A 94 11.68 -5.30 5.27
C THR A 94 10.66 -5.47 6.37
N LEU A 95 9.77 -6.45 6.18
CA LEU A 95 8.83 -6.86 7.23
C LEU A 95 9.56 -7.27 8.51
N ALA A 96 10.70 -7.97 8.39
CA ALA A 96 11.49 -8.38 9.54
C ALA A 96 11.95 -7.17 10.37
N GLU A 97 12.39 -6.10 9.69
CA GLU A 97 12.79 -4.87 10.38
C GLU A 97 11.62 -4.22 11.11
N VAL A 98 10.45 -4.18 10.49
CA VAL A 98 9.24 -3.61 11.10
C VAL A 98 8.80 -4.44 12.31
N LYS A 99 8.84 -5.77 12.20
CA LYS A 99 8.49 -6.67 13.30
C LYS A 99 9.39 -6.51 14.52
N ALA A 100 10.62 -6.10 14.31
CA ALA A 100 11.57 -5.91 15.41
C ALA A 100 11.26 -4.68 16.27
N VAL A 101 10.40 -3.78 15.81
CA VAL A 101 10.01 -2.58 16.55
C VAL A 101 8.85 -2.95 17.50
N LYS A 102 9.11 -2.96 18.80
CA LYS A 102 8.11 -3.37 19.78
C LYS A 102 6.83 -2.53 19.73
N ASP A 103 6.96 -1.24 19.49
CA ASP A 103 5.83 -0.31 19.45
C ASP A 103 4.91 -0.56 18.25
N PHE A 104 5.33 -1.37 17.29
CA PHE A 104 4.55 -1.67 16.09
C PHE A 104 3.84 -3.03 16.13
N ALA A 105 3.71 -3.62 17.31
CA ALA A 105 3.01 -4.89 17.45
C ALA A 105 1.56 -4.86 16.97
N ASP A 106 0.91 -3.69 17.06
CA ASP A 106 -0.47 -3.50 16.60
C ASP A 106 -0.57 -3.08 15.13
N PHE A 107 0.54 -2.83 14.47
CA PHE A 107 0.55 -2.46 13.05
C PHE A 107 -0.05 -3.60 12.23
N ALA A 108 -1.03 -3.30 11.37
CA ALA A 108 -1.69 -4.33 10.57
C ALA A 108 -0.71 -5.12 9.69
N LEU A 109 0.36 -4.48 9.23
CA LEU A 109 1.42 -5.15 8.47
C LEU A 109 2.02 -6.33 9.24
N VAL A 110 2.16 -6.17 10.56
CA VAL A 110 2.71 -7.20 11.46
C VAL A 110 1.64 -8.19 11.88
N ARG A 111 0.47 -7.67 12.27
CA ARG A 111 -0.60 -8.45 12.90
C ARG A 111 -1.50 -9.21 11.93
N LEU A 112 -1.70 -8.65 10.73
CA LEU A 112 -2.65 -9.16 9.75
C LEU A 112 -1.94 -9.46 8.43
N PRO A 113 -1.17 -10.55 8.34
CA PRO A 113 -0.30 -10.80 7.18
C PRO A 113 -1.04 -10.96 5.86
N ARG A 114 -2.34 -11.25 5.89
CA ARG A 114 -3.15 -11.42 4.67
C ARG A 114 -3.89 -10.17 4.24
N LEU A 115 -3.83 -9.11 5.05
CA LEU A 115 -4.47 -7.85 4.67
C LEU A 115 -3.60 -7.10 3.67
N SER A 116 -4.18 -6.68 2.55
CA SER A 116 -3.45 -6.06 1.45
C SER A 116 -3.59 -4.55 1.34
N VAL A 117 -4.51 -3.95 2.09
CA VAL A 117 -4.69 -2.50 2.17
C VAL A 117 -4.93 -2.15 3.63
N MET A 118 -4.13 -1.25 4.19
CA MET A 118 -4.18 -0.96 5.62
C MET A 118 -3.81 0.49 5.91
N PRO A 119 -4.33 1.03 7.01
CA PRO A 119 -3.89 2.35 7.48
C PRO A 119 -2.48 2.26 8.08
N VAL A 120 -1.75 3.37 8.00
CA VAL A 120 -0.43 3.52 8.59
C VAL A 120 -0.47 4.75 9.49
N SER A 121 -0.04 4.61 10.75
CA SER A 121 0.02 5.73 11.67
C SER A 121 1.16 6.67 11.30
N GLU A 122 1.12 7.90 11.81
CA GLU A 122 2.20 8.86 11.59
C GLU A 122 3.53 8.32 12.11
N ALA A 123 3.54 7.67 13.27
CA ALA A 123 4.75 7.10 13.84
C ALA A 123 5.32 5.97 12.96
N GLN A 124 4.45 5.10 12.47
CA GLN A 124 4.85 4.01 11.59
C GLN A 124 5.38 4.56 10.26
N TRP A 125 4.68 5.54 9.70
CA TRP A 125 5.10 6.16 8.44
C TRP A 125 6.48 6.80 8.57
N THR A 126 6.66 7.63 9.61
CA THR A 126 7.91 8.35 9.83
C THR A 126 9.08 7.38 10.01
N TRP A 127 8.88 6.31 10.78
CA TRP A 127 9.94 5.33 11.01
C TRP A 127 10.35 4.63 9.71
N ILE A 128 9.37 4.17 8.92
CA ILE A 128 9.64 3.49 7.66
C ILE A 128 10.29 4.43 6.65
N ALA A 129 9.78 5.65 6.53
CA ALA A 129 10.31 6.65 5.59
C ALA A 129 11.77 6.97 5.92
N LYS A 130 12.08 7.19 7.18
CA LYS A 130 13.45 7.49 7.61
C LYS A 130 14.36 6.28 7.37
N ARG A 131 13.91 5.09 7.71
CA ARG A 131 14.67 3.85 7.52
C ARG A 131 14.94 3.60 6.04
N GLY A 132 13.98 3.93 5.19
CA GLY A 132 14.10 3.78 3.73
C GLY A 132 14.85 4.89 3.02
N GLY A 133 15.29 5.90 3.73
CA GLY A 133 16.09 6.98 3.18
C GLY A 133 15.29 8.10 2.51
N LEU A 134 14.04 8.25 2.89
CA LEU A 134 13.22 9.36 2.39
C LEU A 134 13.47 10.64 3.19
#